data_4fb286a072c25a13f2070f5ff342ec97
#
_entry.id   4fb286a072c25a13f2070f5ff342ec97
#
_cell.length_a   1.000
_cell.length_b   1.000
_cell.length_c   1.000
_cell.angle_alpha   90.00
_cell.angle_beta   90.00
_cell.angle_gamma   90.00
#
_symmetry.space_group_name_H-M   'P 1'
#
loop_
_entity.id
_entity.type
_entity.pdbx_description
1 polymer ?
#
loop_
_entity_poly.entity_id
_entity_poly.type
_entity_poly.pdbx_seq_one_letter_code
_entity_poly.pdbx_strand_id
1 'polypeptide(L)'
;NGGDIKCTGVEVALTWNDKIGKDFRYNVGVNFAYNKNKVTRIDNENHYIAGNGGLLSQGTDYVSRVEEGYPVGYFYGMSYSGIFQNQDQIDEYNRKSLELHPELDKPTYVDAQPGDCIWDDWNGDGVIVGKGEGAGTDKHMIGDPNPDVTLGINLGCSYKGFDFTVNGAGAFGHQIMRSYRSFGDDPDENYDTTIFNRWHGEGTSNTQPRVSNNGHPNTLWVSTRYME
;
A
#
# COMPACT_ATOMS: atom_id res chain seq x y z
N ASN A 1 19.02 5.89 21.74
CA ASN A 1 18.34 5.02 20.77
C ASN A 1 18.69 5.53 19.39
N GLY A 2 19.31 4.73 18.59
CA GLY A 2 19.75 5.06 17.23
C GLY A 2 19.48 3.92 16.29
N GLY A 3 19.73 4.13 15.04
CA GLY A 3 19.65 3.14 13.98
C GLY A 3 20.46 3.59 12.77
N ASP A 4 20.71 2.66 11.87
CA ASP A 4 21.47 2.89 10.65
C ASP A 4 20.61 2.62 9.43
N ILE A 5 20.69 3.50 8.44
CA ILE A 5 19.99 3.38 7.17
C ILE A 5 21.04 3.42 6.06
N LYS A 6 20.97 2.46 5.16
CA LYS A 6 21.76 2.44 3.94
C LYS A 6 20.92 2.94 2.76
N CYS A 7 21.39 3.98 2.07
CA CYS A 7 20.82 4.44 0.81
C CYS A 7 21.80 4.13 -0.32
N THR A 8 21.29 3.66 -1.45
CA THR A 8 22.07 3.37 -2.65
C THR A 8 21.30 3.87 -3.86
N GLY A 9 21.96 4.66 -4.71
CA GLY A 9 21.28 5.25 -5.86
C GLY A 9 22.23 5.71 -6.96
N VAL A 10 21.63 6.13 -8.05
CA VAL A 10 22.29 6.74 -9.20
C VAL A 10 21.50 7.97 -9.61
N GLU A 11 22.20 9.07 -9.82
CA GLU A 11 21.61 10.32 -10.29
C GLU A 11 22.27 10.74 -11.61
N VAL A 12 21.45 11.16 -12.56
CA VAL A 12 21.88 11.66 -13.86
C VAL A 12 21.19 12.98 -14.15
N ALA A 13 21.97 14.01 -14.48
CA ALA A 13 21.46 15.30 -14.91
C ALA A 13 22.05 15.62 -16.28
N LEU A 14 21.19 15.87 -17.25
CA LEU A 14 21.56 16.22 -18.62
C LEU A 14 20.92 17.56 -18.96
N THR A 15 21.72 18.48 -19.52
CA THR A 15 21.22 19.77 -19.99
C THR A 15 21.77 20.04 -21.38
N TRP A 16 20.87 20.38 -22.29
CA TRP A 16 21.20 20.79 -23.64
C TRP A 16 20.69 22.19 -23.89
N ASN A 17 21.54 23.06 -24.40
CA ASN A 17 21.21 24.42 -24.80
C ASN A 17 21.69 24.67 -26.22
N ASP A 18 20.82 25.15 -27.10
CA ASP A 18 21.19 25.43 -28.48
C ASP A 18 20.30 26.55 -29.07
N LYS A 19 20.61 26.92 -30.30
CA LYS A 19 19.92 27.94 -31.08
C LYS A 19 19.68 27.53 -32.52
N ILE A 20 18.55 27.91 -33.07
CA ILE A 20 18.19 27.73 -34.46
C ILE A 20 18.09 29.11 -35.12
N GLY A 21 18.96 29.39 -36.04
CA GLY A 21 19.05 30.70 -36.66
C GLY A 21 19.51 31.80 -35.70
N LYS A 22 18.93 33.04 -35.85
CA LYS A 22 19.34 34.19 -35.05
C LYS A 22 18.39 34.43 -33.83
N ASP A 23 17.16 34.04 -33.96
CA ASP A 23 16.06 34.51 -33.05
C ASP A 23 15.52 33.39 -32.14
N PHE A 24 15.73 32.12 -32.46
CA PHE A 24 15.22 31.03 -31.66
C PHE A 24 16.34 30.35 -30.83
N ARG A 25 16.11 30.35 -29.52
CA ARG A 25 16.96 29.62 -28.54
C ARG A 25 16.11 28.61 -27.78
N TYR A 26 16.68 27.48 -27.44
CA TYR A 26 16.01 26.49 -26.62
C TYR A 26 16.97 25.79 -25.65
N ASN A 27 16.37 25.30 -24.56
CA ASN A 27 17.05 24.44 -23.59
C ASN A 27 16.17 23.25 -23.25
N VAL A 28 16.82 22.11 -23.04
CA VAL A 28 16.21 20.88 -22.57
C VAL A 28 17.04 20.37 -21.40
N GLY A 29 16.41 20.21 -20.26
CA GLY A 29 17.01 19.61 -19.07
C GLY A 29 16.26 18.34 -18.70
N VAL A 30 16.98 17.28 -18.32
CA VAL A 30 16.43 16.04 -17.79
C VAL A 30 17.24 15.64 -16.55
N ASN A 31 16.53 15.43 -15.44
CA ASN A 31 17.10 14.88 -14.23
C ASN A 31 16.42 13.53 -13.95
N PHE A 32 17.23 12.52 -13.72
CA PHE A 32 16.79 11.20 -13.35
C PHE A 32 17.52 10.78 -12.08
N ALA A 33 16.78 10.27 -11.09
CA ALA A 33 17.39 9.62 -9.94
C ALA A 33 16.70 8.27 -9.67
N TYR A 34 17.50 7.26 -9.40
CA TYR A 34 17.09 5.98 -8.86
C TYR A 34 17.69 5.84 -7.48
N ASN A 35 16.88 5.52 -6.47
CA ASN A 35 17.31 5.39 -5.09
C ASN A 35 16.59 4.24 -4.38
N LYS A 36 17.34 3.47 -3.61
CA LYS A 36 16.82 2.45 -2.70
C LYS A 36 17.36 2.68 -1.31
N ASN A 37 16.49 2.67 -0.32
CA ASN A 37 16.87 2.72 1.08
C ASN A 37 16.57 1.40 1.78
N LYS A 38 17.32 1.12 2.85
CA LYS A 38 17.15 -0.06 3.69
C LYS A 38 17.62 0.25 5.10
N VAL A 39 16.81 -0.06 6.08
CA VAL A 39 17.20 -0.04 7.50
C VAL A 39 18.15 -1.20 7.75
N THR A 40 19.32 -0.92 8.28
CA THR A 40 20.36 -1.94 8.54
C THR A 40 20.55 -2.25 10.00
N ARG A 41 20.12 -1.34 10.89
CA ARG A 41 20.18 -1.55 12.34
C ARG A 41 19.16 -0.67 13.07
N ILE A 42 18.57 -1.20 14.14
CA ILE A 42 17.74 -0.47 15.10
C ILE A 42 18.15 -0.88 16.51
N ASP A 43 18.50 0.10 17.34
CA ASP A 43 18.96 -0.14 18.71
C ASP A 43 17.78 -0.26 19.69
N ASN A 44 16.92 -1.23 19.50
CA ASN A 44 15.91 -1.61 20.48
C ASN A 44 15.69 -3.13 20.47
N GLU A 45 15.07 -3.66 21.51
CA GLU A 45 14.86 -5.09 21.69
C GLU A 45 13.98 -5.72 20.61
N ASN A 46 13.09 -4.95 20.02
CA ASN A 46 12.15 -5.44 19.02
C ASN A 46 12.68 -5.38 17.59
N HIS A 47 13.81 -4.70 17.35
CA HIS A 47 14.39 -4.44 16.01
C HIS A 47 13.44 -3.72 15.04
N TYR A 48 12.40 -3.05 15.56
CA TYR A 48 11.51 -2.20 14.78
C TYR A 48 10.96 -1.02 15.59
N ILE A 49 10.46 -0.02 14.90
CA ILE A 49 9.73 1.13 15.45
C ILE A 49 8.38 1.20 14.74
N ALA A 50 7.30 1.10 15.50
CA ALA A 50 5.95 1.27 14.99
C ALA A 50 5.67 2.74 14.65
N GLY A 51 4.92 2.96 13.59
CA GLY A 51 4.38 4.26 13.23
C GLY A 51 3.21 4.68 14.13
N ASN A 52 2.44 5.68 13.69
CA ASN A 52 1.26 6.11 14.44
C ASN A 52 0.06 5.20 14.17
N GLY A 53 -0.62 4.78 15.23
CA GLY A 53 -1.91 4.13 15.15
C GLY A 53 -3.04 5.12 14.82
N GLY A 54 -4.18 4.60 14.39
CA GLY A 54 -5.37 5.40 14.14
C GLY A 54 -5.33 6.31 12.90
N LEU A 55 -4.33 6.16 12.00
CA LEU A 55 -4.21 6.99 10.79
C LEU A 55 -5.31 6.71 9.76
N LEU A 56 -5.81 5.48 9.68
CA LEU A 56 -6.93 5.12 8.80
C LEU A 56 -8.26 5.40 9.49
N SER A 57 -8.37 5.03 10.76
CA SER A 57 -9.52 5.32 11.60
C SER A 57 -9.17 5.18 13.07
N GLN A 58 -10.02 5.71 13.95
CA GLN A 58 -9.87 5.55 15.38
C GLN A 58 -9.92 4.05 15.74
N GLY A 59 -8.89 3.57 16.44
CA GLY A 59 -8.77 2.17 16.85
C GLY A 59 -8.14 1.23 15.83
N THR A 60 -7.74 1.72 14.64
CA THR A 60 -6.88 0.92 13.75
C THR A 60 -5.46 0.86 14.28
N ASP A 61 -4.75 -0.19 13.88
CA ASP A 61 -3.32 -0.34 14.12
C ASP A 61 -2.52 0.72 13.37
N TYR A 62 -1.20 0.80 13.64
CA TYR A 62 -0.32 1.63 12.85
C TYR A 62 -0.20 1.12 11.41
N VAL A 63 -0.07 2.06 10.48
CA VAL A 63 -0.04 1.77 9.04
C VAL A 63 1.39 1.64 8.50
N SER A 64 2.38 2.12 9.24
CA SER A 64 3.78 2.13 8.81
C SER A 64 4.71 1.62 9.90
N ARG A 65 5.87 1.13 9.46
CA ARG A 65 6.86 0.51 10.33
C ARG A 65 8.27 0.83 9.83
N VAL A 66 9.20 1.03 10.75
CA VAL A 66 10.63 1.05 10.46
C VAL A 66 11.23 -0.19 11.05
N GLU A 67 11.80 -1.08 10.24
CA GLU A 67 12.29 -2.39 10.65
C GLU A 67 13.57 -2.76 9.93
N GLU A 68 14.44 -3.48 10.61
CA GLU A 68 15.67 -3.99 10.01
C GLU A 68 15.38 -4.89 8.80
N GLY A 69 16.07 -4.61 7.72
CA GLY A 69 15.89 -5.36 6.49
C GLY A 69 14.91 -4.77 5.47
N TYR A 70 14.09 -3.80 5.88
CA TYR A 70 13.04 -3.19 5.07
C TYR A 70 13.34 -1.71 4.72
N PRO A 71 12.63 -1.12 3.75
CA PRO A 71 12.65 0.32 3.52
C PRO A 71 12.12 1.10 4.72
N VAL A 72 12.59 2.34 4.89
CA VAL A 72 12.14 3.20 5.98
C VAL A 72 10.65 3.52 5.83
N GLY A 73 9.87 3.26 6.88
CA GLY A 73 8.46 3.65 6.94
C GLY A 73 7.56 2.87 5.98
N TYR A 74 7.95 1.66 5.59
CA TYR A 74 7.13 0.80 4.75
C TYR A 74 5.74 0.58 5.36
N PHE A 75 4.75 0.30 4.50
CA PHE A 75 3.40 0.01 4.95
C PHE A 75 3.28 -1.43 5.42
N TYR A 76 2.70 -1.61 6.60
CA TYR A 76 2.60 -2.87 7.31
C TYR A 76 1.14 -3.23 7.58
N GLY A 77 0.69 -4.37 7.08
CA GLY A 77 -0.70 -4.77 7.19
C GLY A 77 -0.99 -6.10 6.51
N MET A 78 -2.27 -6.33 6.22
CA MET A 78 -2.80 -7.52 5.60
C MET A 78 -2.87 -7.39 4.09
N SER A 79 -2.70 -8.48 3.37
CA SER A 79 -3.13 -8.59 1.98
C SER A 79 -4.38 -9.47 1.85
N TYR A 80 -5.09 -9.33 0.75
CA TYR A 80 -6.24 -10.17 0.41
C TYR A 80 -6.24 -10.49 -1.09
N SER A 81 -6.69 -11.68 -1.45
CA SER A 81 -6.66 -12.21 -2.82
C SER A 81 -7.95 -12.01 -3.59
N GLY A 82 -9.01 -11.54 -2.93
CA GLY A 82 -10.31 -11.29 -3.55
C GLY A 82 -11.44 -11.16 -2.54
N ILE A 83 -12.66 -11.30 -3.06
CA ILE A 83 -13.89 -11.23 -2.27
C ILE A 83 -14.66 -12.54 -2.44
N PHE A 84 -15.10 -13.15 -1.35
CA PHE A 84 -15.98 -14.32 -1.41
C PHE A 84 -17.28 -13.98 -2.16
N GLN A 85 -17.55 -14.67 -3.26
CA GLN A 85 -18.70 -14.37 -4.09
C GLN A 85 -19.98 -15.05 -3.59
N ASN A 86 -19.87 -16.23 -3.00
CA ASN A 86 -20.99 -17.03 -2.53
C ASN A 86 -20.56 -17.96 -1.39
N GLN A 87 -21.52 -18.65 -0.76
CA GLN A 87 -21.28 -19.57 0.34
C GLN A 87 -20.44 -20.78 -0.08
N ASP A 88 -20.64 -21.27 -1.29
CA ASP A 88 -19.92 -22.44 -1.80
C ASP A 88 -18.40 -22.20 -1.86
N GLN A 89 -17.97 -20.98 -2.17
CA GLN A 89 -16.55 -20.60 -2.12
C GLN A 89 -15.99 -20.62 -0.71
N ILE A 90 -16.76 -20.17 0.29
CA ILE A 90 -16.36 -20.18 1.69
C ILE A 90 -16.25 -21.63 2.18
N ASP A 91 -17.24 -22.46 1.87
CA ASP A 91 -17.28 -23.86 2.28
C ASP A 91 -16.13 -24.66 1.64
N GLU A 92 -15.85 -24.42 0.37
CA GLU A 92 -14.71 -25.04 -0.32
C GLU A 92 -13.36 -24.57 0.22
N TYR A 93 -13.23 -23.26 0.54
CA TYR A 93 -12.03 -22.75 1.17
C TYR A 93 -11.80 -23.40 2.54
N ASN A 94 -12.84 -23.44 3.36
CA ASN A 94 -12.79 -24.04 4.69
C ASN A 94 -12.49 -25.53 4.66
N ARG A 95 -13.05 -26.26 3.69
CA ARG A 95 -12.72 -27.66 3.46
C ARG A 95 -11.23 -27.86 3.15
N LYS A 96 -10.69 -27.06 2.22
CA LYS A 96 -9.27 -27.10 1.86
C LYS A 96 -8.36 -26.69 3.03
N SER A 97 -8.77 -25.69 3.80
CA SER A 97 -8.04 -25.25 4.99
C SER A 97 -7.85 -26.40 5.98
N LEU A 98 -8.89 -27.15 6.32
CA LEU A 98 -8.80 -28.30 7.21
C LEU A 98 -8.01 -29.48 6.63
N GLU A 99 -7.97 -29.62 5.31
CA GLU A 99 -7.14 -30.64 4.65
C GLU A 99 -5.64 -30.29 4.73
N LEU A 100 -5.31 -29.00 4.62
CA LEU A 100 -3.94 -28.51 4.72
C LEU A 100 -3.45 -28.42 6.16
N HIS A 101 -4.37 -28.11 7.08
CA HIS A 101 -4.10 -27.91 8.51
C HIS A 101 -4.96 -28.83 9.37
N PRO A 102 -4.74 -30.16 9.34
CA PRO A 102 -5.54 -31.11 10.08
C PRO A 102 -5.38 -31.03 11.61
N GLU A 103 -4.40 -30.27 12.08
CA GLU A 103 -4.16 -29.95 13.49
C GLU A 103 -5.12 -28.88 14.03
N LEU A 104 -5.84 -28.16 13.18
CA LEU A 104 -6.78 -27.12 13.61
C LEU A 104 -8.14 -27.70 13.98
N ASP A 105 -8.68 -27.23 15.11
CA ASP A 105 -10.06 -27.57 15.57
C ASP A 105 -11.14 -26.91 14.70
N LYS A 106 -10.80 -25.83 13.99
CA LYS A 106 -11.73 -25.01 13.20
C LYS A 106 -11.10 -24.61 11.88
N PRO A 107 -11.88 -24.45 10.82
CA PRO A 107 -11.37 -23.95 9.56
C PRO A 107 -10.99 -22.47 9.65
N THR A 108 -10.20 -21.99 8.70
CA THR A 108 -9.67 -20.63 8.65
C THR A 108 -10.76 -19.54 8.70
N TYR A 109 -11.89 -19.74 8.01
CA TYR A 109 -12.96 -18.74 7.88
C TYR A 109 -14.28 -19.20 8.51
N VAL A 110 -14.34 -19.29 9.84
CA VAL A 110 -15.53 -19.77 10.57
C VAL A 110 -16.73 -18.86 10.37
N ASP A 111 -16.53 -17.54 10.42
CA ASP A 111 -17.60 -16.54 10.43
C ASP A 111 -17.67 -15.70 9.15
N ALA A 112 -16.97 -16.11 8.09
CA ALA A 112 -17.01 -15.41 6.81
C ALA A 112 -18.39 -15.48 6.16
N GLN A 113 -18.74 -14.39 5.48
CA GLN A 113 -19.97 -14.28 4.69
C GLN A 113 -19.62 -13.88 3.25
N PRO A 114 -20.49 -14.21 2.27
CA PRO A 114 -20.34 -13.68 0.93
C PRO A 114 -20.21 -12.16 0.93
N GLY A 115 -19.21 -11.65 0.20
CA GLY A 115 -18.83 -10.24 0.21
C GLY A 115 -17.69 -9.87 1.16
N ASP A 116 -17.21 -10.79 1.98
CA ASP A 116 -16.03 -10.56 2.81
C ASP A 116 -14.72 -10.76 2.05
N CYS A 117 -13.66 -10.08 2.51
CA CYS A 117 -12.32 -10.25 1.96
C CYS A 117 -11.80 -11.67 2.21
N ILE A 118 -11.15 -12.25 1.21
CA ILE A 118 -10.36 -13.46 1.32
C ILE A 118 -8.95 -13.03 1.75
N TRP A 119 -8.72 -13.01 3.06
CA TRP A 119 -7.42 -12.62 3.61
C TRP A 119 -6.37 -13.69 3.32
N ASP A 120 -5.16 -13.24 3.02
CA ASP A 120 -4.05 -14.13 2.76
C ASP A 120 -3.46 -14.61 4.10
N ASP A 121 -3.38 -15.92 4.27
CA ASP A 121 -2.61 -16.59 5.34
C ASP A 121 -1.12 -16.47 4.98
N TRP A 122 -0.50 -15.39 5.46
CA TRP A 122 0.87 -15.05 5.08
C TRP A 122 1.91 -15.94 5.76
N ASN A 123 1.66 -16.33 6.99
CA ASN A 123 2.56 -17.18 7.75
C ASN A 123 2.31 -18.68 7.52
N GLY A 124 1.20 -19.05 6.89
CA GLY A 124 0.87 -20.42 6.50
C GLY A 124 0.45 -21.31 7.66
N ASP A 125 -0.11 -20.75 8.73
CA ASP A 125 -0.53 -21.51 9.91
C ASP A 125 -2.03 -21.88 9.90
N GLY A 126 -2.77 -21.48 8.88
CA GLY A 126 -4.20 -21.76 8.71
C GLY A 126 -5.12 -20.89 9.56
N VAL A 127 -4.58 -19.87 10.26
CA VAL A 127 -5.35 -18.98 11.13
C VAL A 127 -5.12 -17.54 10.70
N ILE A 128 -6.16 -16.79 10.36
CA ILE A 128 -6.03 -15.39 9.91
C ILE A 128 -6.02 -14.43 11.11
N VAL A 129 -4.88 -13.77 11.30
CA VAL A 129 -4.65 -12.83 12.41
C VAL A 129 -4.17 -11.49 11.89
N GLY A 130 -5.07 -10.50 11.78
CA GLY A 130 -4.78 -9.13 11.32
C GLY A 130 -4.51 -8.11 12.43
N LYS A 131 -4.41 -8.53 13.69
CA LYS A 131 -4.10 -7.68 14.85
C LYS A 131 -2.92 -8.22 15.62
N GLY A 132 -2.28 -7.32 16.40
CA GLY A 132 -1.12 -7.69 17.21
C GLY A 132 0.19 -7.65 16.43
N GLU A 133 1.23 -8.23 17.01
CA GLU A 133 2.60 -8.21 16.51
C GLU A 133 3.25 -9.58 16.64
N GLY A 134 4.27 -9.82 15.84
CA GLY A 134 5.11 -11.01 15.90
C GLY A 134 4.72 -12.11 14.90
N ALA A 135 5.30 -13.30 15.07
CA ALA A 135 5.21 -14.39 14.09
C ALA A 135 3.82 -15.04 13.96
N GLY A 136 2.91 -14.76 14.88
CA GLY A 136 1.53 -15.27 14.81
C GLY A 136 0.55 -14.35 14.13
N THR A 137 1.02 -13.32 13.39
CA THR A 137 0.15 -12.45 12.58
C THR A 137 0.47 -12.63 11.11
N ASP A 138 -0.55 -12.43 10.25
CA ASP A 138 -0.39 -12.42 8.79
C ASP A 138 -0.01 -11.05 8.24
N LYS A 139 0.23 -10.09 9.14
CA LYS A 139 0.70 -8.77 8.74
C LYS A 139 2.13 -8.84 8.20
N HIS A 140 2.34 -8.17 7.09
CA HIS A 140 3.63 -8.09 6.40
C HIS A 140 3.81 -6.75 5.70
N MET A 141 4.92 -6.56 4.98
CA MET A 141 5.10 -5.39 4.14
C MET A 141 4.09 -5.44 2.98
N ILE A 142 3.18 -4.46 2.95
CA ILE A 142 2.15 -4.34 1.91
C ILE A 142 2.43 -3.22 0.91
N GLY A 143 3.45 -2.39 1.14
CA GLY A 143 3.85 -1.34 0.22
C GLY A 143 5.01 -0.48 0.73
N ASP A 144 5.56 0.33 -0.17
CA ASP A 144 6.67 1.25 0.11
C ASP A 144 6.29 2.69 -0.25
N PRO A 145 6.32 3.64 0.70
CA PRO A 145 6.05 5.06 0.42
C PRO A 145 7.22 5.77 -0.28
N ASN A 146 8.39 5.14 -0.37
CA ASN A 146 9.59 5.76 -0.91
C ASN A 146 9.65 5.55 -2.43
N PRO A 147 9.72 6.62 -3.24
CA PRO A 147 9.88 6.48 -4.67
C PRO A 147 11.22 5.81 -5.03
N ASP A 148 11.16 4.80 -5.90
CA ASP A 148 12.36 4.20 -6.48
C ASP A 148 12.99 5.11 -7.54
N VAL A 149 12.15 5.81 -8.31
CA VAL A 149 12.56 6.65 -9.42
C VAL A 149 11.94 8.04 -9.29
N THR A 150 12.74 9.07 -9.47
CA THR A 150 12.28 10.44 -9.69
C THR A 150 12.79 10.96 -11.03
N LEU A 151 11.91 11.67 -11.75
CA LEU A 151 12.18 12.26 -13.04
C LEU A 151 11.83 13.75 -13.01
N GLY A 152 12.73 14.58 -13.50
CA GLY A 152 12.49 16.00 -13.75
C GLY A 152 12.75 16.33 -15.20
N ILE A 153 11.89 17.16 -15.81
CA ILE A 153 12.04 17.66 -17.15
C ILE A 153 11.89 19.17 -17.12
N ASN A 154 12.82 19.87 -17.74
CA ASN A 154 12.78 21.31 -17.99
C ASN A 154 12.89 21.56 -19.48
N LEU A 155 11.94 22.26 -20.05
CA LEU A 155 11.93 22.69 -21.45
C LEU A 155 11.77 24.19 -21.50
N GLY A 156 12.68 24.88 -22.16
CA GLY A 156 12.58 26.32 -22.37
C GLY A 156 12.82 26.70 -23.80
N CYS A 157 12.16 27.73 -24.30
CA CYS A 157 12.48 28.36 -25.56
C CYS A 157 12.24 29.86 -25.52
N SER A 158 13.00 30.56 -26.35
CA SER A 158 12.90 32.01 -26.51
C SER A 158 12.88 32.33 -28.02
N TYR A 159 11.91 33.14 -28.43
CA TYR A 159 11.76 33.58 -29.82
C TYR A 159 11.27 35.00 -29.91
N LYS A 160 12.06 35.91 -30.49
CA LYS A 160 11.71 37.33 -30.78
C LYS A 160 11.10 38.06 -29.58
N GLY A 161 11.65 37.84 -28.37
CA GLY A 161 11.18 38.52 -27.17
C GLY A 161 10.07 37.79 -26.39
N PHE A 162 9.64 36.63 -26.85
CA PHE A 162 8.75 35.72 -26.13
C PHE A 162 9.55 34.57 -25.52
N ASP A 163 9.32 34.32 -24.24
CA ASP A 163 9.91 33.22 -23.54
C ASP A 163 8.81 32.22 -23.08
N PHE A 164 9.08 30.93 -23.25
CA PHE A 164 8.21 29.85 -22.85
C PHE A 164 8.99 28.82 -22.08
N THR A 165 8.47 28.41 -20.91
CA THR A 165 9.12 27.38 -20.08
C THR A 165 8.07 26.40 -19.57
N VAL A 166 8.38 25.10 -19.62
CA VAL A 166 7.61 24.02 -19.04
C VAL A 166 8.52 23.21 -18.12
N ASN A 167 8.05 22.98 -16.90
CA ASN A 167 8.70 22.12 -15.93
C ASN A 167 7.75 20.95 -15.60
N GLY A 168 8.27 19.75 -15.64
CA GLY A 168 7.58 18.55 -15.22
C GLY A 168 8.40 17.80 -14.15
N ALA A 169 7.73 17.19 -13.19
CA ALA A 169 8.33 16.29 -12.24
C ALA A 169 7.43 15.08 -12.01
N GLY A 170 8.04 13.91 -11.80
CA GLY A 170 7.34 12.66 -11.50
C GLY A 170 8.12 11.82 -10.49
N ALA A 171 7.39 11.04 -9.71
CA ALA A 171 7.93 10.04 -8.80
C ALA A 171 7.22 8.71 -9.06
N PHE A 172 7.97 7.61 -9.06
CA PHE A 172 7.47 6.30 -9.47
C PHE A 172 8.01 5.20 -8.56
N GLY A 173 7.28 4.09 -8.48
CA GLY A 173 7.65 2.91 -7.70
C GLY A 173 7.33 3.01 -6.22
N HIS A 174 6.47 3.94 -5.83
CA HIS A 174 5.96 4.07 -4.47
C HIS A 174 4.44 3.86 -4.44
N GLN A 175 3.93 3.55 -3.27
CA GLN A 175 2.51 3.49 -2.99
C GLN A 175 2.11 4.58 -1.99
N ILE A 176 0.83 4.92 -2.02
CA ILE A 176 0.22 5.88 -1.09
C ILE A 176 -0.87 5.15 -0.32
N MET A 177 -0.88 5.32 1.00
CA MET A 177 -1.96 4.83 1.84
C MET A 177 -3.11 5.84 1.85
N ARG A 178 -4.29 5.43 1.38
CA ARG A 178 -5.48 6.24 1.36
C ARG A 178 -6.09 6.34 2.77
N SER A 179 -5.93 7.48 3.42
CA SER A 179 -6.33 7.70 4.82
C SER A 179 -7.37 8.82 4.99
N TYR A 180 -8.00 9.26 3.90
CA TYR A 180 -9.00 10.35 3.97
C TYR A 180 -10.36 9.91 4.52
N ARG A 181 -10.56 8.61 4.73
CA ARG A 181 -11.72 8.08 5.43
C ARG A 181 -11.30 7.37 6.69
N SER A 182 -11.91 7.75 7.78
CA SER A 182 -11.64 7.14 9.07
C SER A 182 -12.28 5.76 9.23
N PHE A 183 -13.47 5.54 8.68
CA PHE A 183 -14.12 4.22 8.72
C PHE A 183 -14.47 3.81 7.29
N GLY A 184 -14.05 2.68 6.86
CA GLY A 184 -14.23 2.22 5.50
C GLY A 184 -15.70 2.12 5.15
N ASP A 185 -16.45 1.19 5.37
CA ASP A 185 -17.76 0.94 4.82
C ASP A 185 -18.74 0.56 5.93
N ASP A 186 -18.73 1.34 7.00
CA ASP A 186 -19.70 1.18 8.11
C ASP A 186 -21.08 1.65 7.64
N PRO A 187 -22.16 0.91 7.91
CA PRO A 187 -23.52 1.27 7.49
C PRO A 187 -24.01 2.63 7.97
N ASP A 188 -23.45 3.12 9.07
CA ASP A 188 -23.88 4.37 9.72
C ASP A 188 -23.04 5.58 9.31
N GLU A 189 -22.13 5.44 8.35
CA GLU A 189 -21.21 6.48 7.90
C GLU A 189 -21.58 7.08 6.54
N ASN A 190 -21.03 8.26 6.26
CA ASN A 190 -21.09 8.83 4.91
C ASN A 190 -20.04 8.17 4.00
N TYR A 191 -20.44 7.82 2.79
CA TYR A 191 -19.59 7.18 1.81
C TYR A 191 -19.08 8.15 0.76
N ASP A 192 -17.89 7.88 0.25
CA ASP A 192 -17.48 8.42 -1.03
C ASP A 192 -18.06 7.58 -2.19
N THR A 193 -17.84 8.02 -3.42
CA THR A 193 -18.42 7.37 -4.61
C THR A 193 -17.87 5.97 -4.87
N THR A 194 -16.76 5.56 -4.25
CA THR A 194 -16.19 4.21 -4.41
C THR A 194 -17.10 3.13 -3.85
N ILE A 195 -18.01 3.50 -2.94
CA ILE A 195 -19.01 2.57 -2.39
C ILE A 195 -19.90 1.93 -3.46
N PHE A 196 -20.12 2.60 -4.59
CA PHE A 196 -20.89 2.04 -5.69
C PHE A 196 -20.22 0.83 -6.35
N ASN A 197 -18.91 0.67 -6.17
CA ASN A 197 -18.12 -0.45 -6.67
C ASN A 197 -18.03 -1.62 -5.67
N ARG A 198 -18.73 -1.55 -4.54
CA ARG A 198 -18.72 -2.62 -3.52
C ARG A 198 -19.38 -3.89 -4.00
N TRP A 199 -19.06 -4.98 -3.33
CA TRP A 199 -19.83 -6.21 -3.47
C TRP A 199 -21.24 -6.03 -2.88
N HIS A 200 -22.28 -6.38 -3.64
CA HIS A 200 -23.67 -6.37 -3.24
C HIS A 200 -24.45 -7.55 -3.85
N GLY A 201 -23.71 -8.59 -4.23
CA GLY A 201 -24.19 -9.81 -4.83
C GLY A 201 -23.11 -10.46 -5.68
N GLU A 202 -23.25 -11.73 -6.01
CA GLU A 202 -22.28 -12.49 -6.79
C GLU A 202 -21.92 -11.79 -8.10
N GLY A 203 -20.61 -11.68 -8.39
CA GLY A 203 -20.08 -11.07 -9.63
C GLY A 203 -20.07 -9.54 -9.65
N THR A 204 -20.53 -8.84 -8.60
CA THR A 204 -20.61 -7.37 -8.62
C THR A 204 -19.29 -6.69 -8.25
N SER A 205 -18.44 -7.31 -7.45
CA SER A 205 -17.10 -6.83 -7.15
C SER A 205 -16.19 -7.96 -6.66
N ASN A 206 -14.90 -7.88 -7.02
CA ASN A 206 -13.84 -8.73 -6.45
C ASN A 206 -12.73 -7.91 -5.75
N THR A 207 -12.94 -6.61 -5.61
CA THR A 207 -11.95 -5.69 -5.03
C THR A 207 -12.48 -4.88 -3.85
N GLN A 208 -13.78 -4.58 -3.85
CA GLN A 208 -14.41 -3.85 -2.75
C GLN A 208 -15.39 -4.78 -2.01
N PRO A 209 -15.17 -5.03 -0.71
CA PRO A 209 -16.02 -5.91 0.06
C PRO A 209 -17.43 -5.33 0.26
N ARG A 210 -18.31 -6.14 0.82
CA ARG A 210 -19.62 -5.69 1.30
C ARG A 210 -19.47 -4.63 2.41
N VAL A 211 -20.49 -3.83 2.61
CA VAL A 211 -20.60 -2.98 3.79
C VAL A 211 -20.68 -3.86 5.04
N SER A 212 -19.91 -3.54 6.05
CA SER A 212 -19.84 -4.28 7.31
C SER A 212 -19.75 -3.31 8.49
N ASN A 213 -20.09 -3.77 9.69
CA ASN A 213 -20.02 -2.96 10.89
C ASN A 213 -18.56 -2.53 11.20
N ASN A 214 -18.45 -1.40 11.86
CA ASN A 214 -17.19 -0.94 12.43
C ASN A 214 -16.62 -2.01 13.37
N GLY A 215 -15.32 -2.30 13.21
CA GLY A 215 -14.67 -3.39 13.93
C GLY A 215 -14.60 -4.72 13.18
N HIS A 216 -15.33 -4.86 12.07
CA HIS A 216 -15.19 -6.01 11.18
C HIS A 216 -13.81 -5.99 10.48
N PRO A 217 -13.18 -7.15 10.24
CA PRO A 217 -11.89 -7.22 9.52
C PRO A 217 -11.86 -6.44 8.20
N ASN A 218 -12.95 -6.47 7.42
CA ASN A 218 -13.05 -5.74 6.15
C ASN A 218 -12.81 -4.22 6.29
N THR A 219 -13.13 -3.64 7.44
CA THR A 219 -13.02 -2.19 7.68
C THR A 219 -11.89 -1.83 8.62
N LEU A 220 -11.63 -2.67 9.62
CA LEU A 220 -10.73 -2.36 10.73
C LEU A 220 -9.25 -2.65 10.40
N TRP A 221 -8.99 -3.69 9.61
CA TRP A 221 -7.61 -4.10 9.38
C TRP A 221 -6.90 -3.20 8.37
N VAL A 222 -5.70 -2.74 8.73
CA VAL A 222 -4.76 -2.10 7.80
C VAL A 222 -4.42 -3.09 6.71
N SER A 223 -4.66 -2.73 5.46
CA SER A 223 -4.53 -3.71 4.36
C SER A 223 -4.26 -3.07 3.01
N THR A 224 -3.91 -3.89 2.03
CA THR A 224 -3.74 -3.52 0.63
C THR A 224 -4.97 -2.86 0.01
N ARG A 225 -6.14 -2.98 0.64
CA ARG A 225 -7.37 -2.27 0.25
C ARG A 225 -7.23 -0.74 0.25
N TYR A 226 -6.36 -0.21 1.11
CA TYR A 226 -6.13 1.23 1.26
C TYR A 226 -4.89 1.72 0.47
N MET A 227 -4.28 0.85 -0.33
CA MET A 227 -3.09 1.18 -1.12
C MET A 227 -3.46 1.70 -2.51
N GLU A 228 -2.74 2.75 -2.97
CA GLU A 228 -2.80 3.32 -4.32
C GLU A 228 -1.40 3.44 -4.92
#